data_fb7837a20d4fa557c54968efc8f738b3
#
_entry.id   fb7837a20d4fa557c54968efc8f738b3
#
_cell.length_a   1.000
_cell.length_b   1.000
_cell.length_c   1.000
_cell.angle_alpha   90.00
_cell.angle_beta   90.00
_cell.angle_gamma   90.00
#
_symmetry.space_group_name_H-M   'P 1'
#
loop_
_entity.id
_entity.type
_entity.pdbx_description
1 polymer ?
#
loop_
_entity_poly.entity_id
_entity_poly.type
_entity_poly.pdbx_seq_one_letter_code
_entity_poly.pdbx_strand_id
1 'polypeptide(L)'
;MNACRKLLSDGRWHFQHGPMDLILHAEGARDAVALAHERAWQRFEGLLQELVNELPGLRAPVGAHCALQGGVARRMWAACSPYRAGFITSMAAVAGAVAQWRRRFWPATSSRA
;
A
#
# COMPACT_ATOMS: atom_id res chain seq x y z
N MET A 1 7.10 8.80 14.94
CA MET A 1 6.10 7.76 14.67
C MET A 1 6.77 6.64 13.91
N ASN A 2 6.83 5.45 14.49
CA ASN A 2 7.58 4.32 13.94
C ASN A 2 6.62 3.23 13.43
N ALA A 3 7.06 2.55 12.36
CA ALA A 3 6.35 1.38 11.88
C ALA A 3 6.47 0.24 12.88
N CYS A 4 5.40 -0.51 13.08
CA CYS A 4 5.33 -1.64 13.98
C CYS A 4 4.74 -2.84 13.26
N ARG A 5 5.16 -4.05 13.66
CA ARG A 5 4.55 -5.29 13.18
C ARG A 5 4.28 -6.23 14.32
N LYS A 6 3.21 -6.99 14.19
CA LYS A 6 2.80 -7.94 15.22
C LYS A 6 2.21 -9.19 14.58
N LEU A 7 2.65 -10.35 15.05
CA LEU A 7 2.05 -11.62 14.68
C LEU A 7 0.77 -11.81 15.51
N LEU A 8 -0.35 -12.00 14.83
CA LEU A 8 -1.64 -12.23 15.47
C LEU A 8 -1.80 -13.70 15.86
N SER A 9 -2.73 -13.98 16.78
CA SER A 9 -2.93 -15.33 17.31
C SER A 9 -3.36 -16.34 16.24
N ASP A 10 -3.94 -15.89 15.13
CA ASP A 10 -4.39 -16.73 14.02
C ASP A 10 -3.34 -16.88 12.90
N GLY A 11 -2.12 -16.40 13.12
CA GLY A 11 -1.02 -16.50 12.17
C GLY A 11 -0.95 -15.37 11.15
N ARG A 12 -1.89 -14.44 11.16
CA ARG A 12 -1.81 -13.25 10.31
C ARG A 12 -0.84 -12.23 10.90
N TRP A 13 -0.35 -11.34 10.06
CA TRP A 13 0.51 -10.25 10.51
C TRP A 13 -0.23 -8.92 10.44
N HIS A 14 0.01 -8.09 11.44
CA HIS A 14 -0.49 -6.72 11.48
C HIS A 14 0.69 -5.76 11.36
N PHE A 15 0.69 -4.97 10.30
CA PHE A 15 1.64 -3.87 10.10
C PHE A 15 0.92 -2.56 10.40
N GLN A 16 1.55 -1.71 11.17
CA GLN A 16 1.00 -0.41 11.51
C GLN A 16 2.06 0.68 11.39
N HIS A 17 1.69 1.81 10.79
CA HIS A 17 2.54 2.98 10.74
C HIS A 17 1.63 4.22 10.69
N GLY A 18 1.53 4.95 11.82
CA GLY A 18 0.63 6.08 11.93
C GLY A 18 -0.82 5.67 11.62
N PRO A 19 -1.46 6.32 10.65
CA PRO A 19 -2.83 5.99 10.26
C PRO A 19 -2.96 4.75 9.38
N MET A 20 -1.84 4.13 8.97
CA MET A 20 -1.86 2.97 8.09
C MET A 20 -1.89 1.67 8.90
N ASP A 21 -2.88 0.84 8.64
CA ASP A 21 -3.03 -0.50 9.20
C ASP A 21 -3.20 -1.51 8.08
N LEU A 22 -2.39 -2.57 8.08
CA LEU A 22 -2.50 -3.68 7.14
C LEU A 22 -2.56 -4.99 7.89
N ILE A 23 -3.53 -5.83 7.54
CA ILE A 23 -3.59 -7.20 7.99
C ILE A 23 -3.21 -8.08 6.81
N LEU A 24 -2.18 -8.91 7.00
CA LEU A 24 -1.58 -9.70 5.94
C LEU A 24 -1.66 -11.18 6.25
N HIS A 25 -2.07 -11.96 5.26
CA HIS A 25 -2.11 -13.41 5.34
C HIS A 25 -1.50 -14.01 4.08
N ALA A 26 -0.64 -15.01 4.26
CA ALA A 26 -0.03 -15.72 3.13
C ALA A 26 0.04 -17.20 3.44
N GLU A 27 -0.20 -18.02 2.42
CA GLU A 27 -0.07 -19.48 2.47
C GLU A 27 0.97 -19.92 1.46
N GLY A 28 1.64 -21.03 1.73
CA GLY A 28 2.65 -21.57 0.85
C GLY A 28 3.81 -22.17 1.62
N ALA A 29 4.92 -22.41 0.93
CA ALA A 29 6.13 -22.93 1.59
C ALA A 29 6.60 -21.95 2.66
N ARG A 30 6.97 -22.49 3.83
CA ARG A 30 7.36 -21.68 4.99
C ARG A 30 8.43 -20.64 4.66
N ASP A 31 9.48 -21.05 3.94
CA ASP A 31 10.59 -20.15 3.60
C ASP A 31 10.17 -19.05 2.63
N ALA A 32 9.33 -19.38 1.67
CA ALA A 32 8.82 -18.42 0.71
C ALA A 32 7.92 -17.38 1.38
N VAL A 33 7.07 -17.81 2.30
CA VAL A 33 6.19 -16.91 3.07
C VAL A 33 7.03 -16.00 3.96
N ALA A 34 8.03 -16.54 4.66
CA ALA A 34 8.90 -15.74 5.53
C ALA A 34 9.66 -14.68 4.74
N LEU A 35 10.19 -15.04 3.57
CA LEU A 35 10.91 -14.09 2.71
C LEU A 35 9.98 -12.99 2.18
N ALA A 36 8.80 -13.37 1.72
CA ALA A 36 7.81 -12.42 1.22
C ALA A 36 7.40 -11.43 2.33
N HIS A 37 7.20 -11.94 3.54
CA HIS A 37 6.86 -11.12 4.70
C HIS A 37 7.97 -10.12 5.02
N GLU A 38 9.24 -10.53 5.04
CA GLU A 38 10.35 -9.62 5.31
C GLU A 38 10.48 -8.53 4.23
N ARG A 39 10.32 -8.89 2.97
CA ARG A 39 10.35 -7.91 1.87
C ARG A 39 9.21 -6.91 1.98
N ALA A 40 8.01 -7.40 2.29
CA ALA A 40 6.85 -6.52 2.48
C ALA A 40 7.07 -5.57 3.66
N TRP A 41 7.62 -6.06 4.75
CA TRP A 41 7.92 -5.25 5.92
C TRP A 41 8.94 -4.15 5.62
N GLN A 42 10.04 -4.51 4.96
CA GLN A 42 11.07 -3.52 4.60
C GLN A 42 10.49 -2.41 3.73
N ARG A 43 9.63 -2.77 2.79
CA ARG A 43 9.00 -1.79 1.92
C ARG A 43 7.95 -0.95 2.66
N PHE A 44 7.21 -1.57 3.57
CA PHE A 44 6.18 -0.88 4.37
C PHE A 44 6.79 0.21 5.25
N GLU A 45 7.97 -0.02 5.82
CA GLU A 45 8.61 0.95 6.71
C GLU A 45 8.81 2.33 6.06
N GLY A 46 9.04 2.37 4.75
CA GLY A 46 9.23 3.62 4.03
C GLY A 46 7.99 4.17 3.34
N LEU A 47 6.91 3.38 3.26
CA LEU A 47 5.77 3.72 2.42
C LEU A 47 5.03 4.98 2.88
N LEU A 48 4.78 5.10 4.18
CA LEU A 48 4.07 6.26 4.70
C LEU A 48 4.84 7.56 4.41
N GLN A 49 6.16 7.55 4.60
CA GLN A 49 6.97 8.74 4.34
C GLN A 49 6.96 9.11 2.86
N GLU A 50 6.99 8.13 1.96
CA GLU A 50 6.87 8.39 0.53
C GLU A 50 5.57 9.11 0.20
N LEU A 51 4.45 8.65 0.78
CA LEU A 51 3.15 9.27 0.55
C LEU A 51 3.08 10.67 1.16
N VAL A 52 3.62 10.84 2.37
CA VAL A 52 3.65 12.15 3.03
C VAL A 52 4.49 13.15 2.22
N ASN A 53 5.58 12.72 1.61
CA ASN A 53 6.42 13.58 0.78
C ASN A 53 5.69 14.11 -0.46
N GLU A 54 4.66 13.41 -0.92
CA GLU A 54 3.86 13.81 -2.08
C GLU A 54 2.45 14.26 -1.70
N LEU A 55 2.19 14.50 -0.42
CA LEU A 55 0.86 14.80 0.08
C LEU A 55 0.17 15.99 -0.62
N PRO A 56 0.87 17.10 -0.92
CA PRO A 56 0.22 18.19 -1.67
C PRO A 56 -0.32 17.73 -3.02
N GLY A 57 0.43 16.92 -3.76
CA GLY A 57 -0.03 16.36 -5.04
C GLY A 57 -1.16 15.36 -4.88
N LEU A 58 -1.13 14.56 -3.81
CA LEU A 58 -2.18 13.58 -3.53
C LEU A 58 -3.50 14.24 -3.13
N ARG A 59 -3.45 15.41 -2.51
CA ARG A 59 -4.62 16.19 -2.10
C ARG A 59 -5.12 17.11 -3.19
N ALA A 60 -4.36 17.33 -4.25
CA ALA A 60 -4.78 18.18 -5.36
C ALA A 60 -5.87 17.48 -6.19
N PRO A 61 -6.76 18.26 -6.84
CA PRO A 61 -7.69 17.68 -7.78
C PRO A 61 -6.96 16.90 -8.88
N VAL A 62 -7.49 15.73 -9.24
CA VAL A 62 -6.90 14.89 -10.27
C VAL A 62 -7.02 15.59 -11.63
N GLY A 63 -5.87 15.80 -12.28
CA GLY A 63 -5.79 16.39 -13.61
C GLY A 63 -5.55 15.35 -14.69
N ALA A 64 -5.30 15.82 -15.92
CA ALA A 64 -5.09 14.95 -17.08
C ALA A 64 -3.75 14.19 -17.04
N HIS A 65 -2.77 14.72 -16.32
CA HIS A 65 -1.42 14.15 -16.25
C HIS A 65 -1.01 13.84 -14.83
N CYS A 66 -0.27 12.74 -14.66
CA CYS A 66 0.23 12.33 -13.36
C CYS A 66 1.54 13.05 -13.05
N ALA A 67 1.54 13.87 -11.99
CA ALA A 67 2.74 14.53 -11.48
C ALA A 67 3.39 13.78 -10.31
N LEU A 68 2.81 12.65 -9.89
CA LEU A 68 3.29 11.87 -8.75
C LEU A 68 4.41 10.93 -9.15
N GLN A 69 5.35 10.69 -8.23
CA GLN A 69 6.56 9.91 -8.51
C GLN A 69 6.52 8.50 -7.92
N GLY A 70 6.00 8.34 -6.69
CA GLY A 70 5.99 7.06 -6.02
C GLY A 70 5.07 6.05 -6.66
N GLY A 71 5.40 4.74 -6.59
CA GLY A 71 4.61 3.70 -7.23
C GLY A 71 3.19 3.61 -6.71
N VAL A 72 2.99 3.70 -5.39
CA VAL A 72 1.66 3.68 -4.78
C VAL A 72 0.90 4.97 -5.12
N ALA A 73 1.58 6.13 -5.04
CA ALA A 73 0.96 7.41 -5.37
C ALA A 73 0.47 7.44 -6.82
N ARG A 74 1.24 6.92 -7.76
CA ARG A 74 0.84 6.83 -9.17
C ARG A 74 -0.36 5.92 -9.38
N ARG A 75 -0.45 4.81 -8.63
CA ARG A 75 -1.63 3.93 -8.65
C ARG A 75 -2.86 4.62 -8.12
N MET A 76 -2.71 5.42 -7.06
CA MET A 76 -3.81 6.22 -6.52
C MET A 76 -4.34 7.18 -7.57
N TRP A 77 -3.44 7.88 -8.26
CA TRP A 77 -3.82 8.76 -9.35
C TRP A 77 -4.53 8.02 -10.48
N ALA A 78 -3.98 6.89 -10.92
CA ALA A 78 -4.53 6.10 -12.03
C ALA A 78 -5.96 5.61 -11.71
N ALA A 79 -6.21 5.19 -10.47
CA ALA A 79 -7.54 4.73 -10.05
C ALA A 79 -8.57 5.86 -10.07
N CYS A 80 -8.15 7.10 -9.79
CA CYS A 80 -9.02 8.25 -9.72
C CYS A 80 -9.17 8.99 -11.07
N SER A 81 -8.23 8.80 -11.98
CA SER A 81 -8.18 9.52 -13.26
C SER A 81 -9.45 9.41 -14.10
N PRO A 82 -10.13 8.24 -14.20
CA PRO A 82 -11.38 8.14 -14.97
C PRO A 82 -12.50 9.06 -14.46
N TYR A 83 -12.40 9.51 -13.21
CA TYR A 83 -13.43 10.32 -12.54
C TYR A 83 -13.06 11.80 -12.46
N ARG A 84 -12.03 12.23 -13.18
CA ARG A 84 -11.49 13.59 -13.05
C ARG A 84 -12.42 14.70 -13.56
N ALA A 85 -13.46 14.34 -14.32
CA ALA A 85 -14.46 15.32 -14.76
C ALA A 85 -15.25 15.93 -13.60
N GLY A 86 -15.44 15.15 -12.49
CA GLY A 86 -15.92 15.65 -11.23
C GLY A 86 -14.75 16.01 -10.32
N PHE A 87 -15.03 16.56 -9.14
CA PHE A 87 -13.96 16.80 -8.17
C PHE A 87 -13.58 15.50 -7.47
N ILE A 88 -12.31 15.09 -7.61
CA ILE A 88 -11.74 13.94 -6.90
C ILE A 88 -10.25 14.20 -6.67
N THR A 89 -9.72 13.69 -5.56
CA THR A 89 -8.29 13.68 -5.30
C THR A 89 -7.80 12.24 -5.26
N SER A 90 -6.49 12.04 -5.47
CA SER A 90 -5.87 10.71 -5.44
C SER A 90 -6.01 10.03 -4.07
N MET A 91 -6.21 10.79 -2.99
CA MET A 91 -6.42 10.24 -1.64
C MET A 91 -7.64 9.31 -1.56
N ALA A 92 -8.62 9.46 -2.45
CA ALA A 92 -9.79 8.57 -2.47
C ALA A 92 -9.41 7.10 -2.71
N ALA A 93 -8.27 6.83 -3.32
CA ALA A 93 -7.84 5.48 -3.67
C ALA A 93 -6.74 4.92 -2.75
N VAL A 94 -6.39 5.57 -1.63
CA VAL A 94 -5.24 5.18 -0.82
C VAL A 94 -5.33 3.74 -0.30
N ALA A 95 -6.45 3.34 0.25
CA ALA A 95 -6.60 2.00 0.81
C ALA A 95 -6.46 0.91 -0.26
N GLY A 96 -7.12 1.08 -1.40
CA GLY A 96 -7.04 0.12 -2.50
C GLY A 96 -5.66 0.03 -3.12
N ALA A 97 -4.97 1.16 -3.30
CA ALA A 97 -3.64 1.18 -3.87
C ALA A 97 -2.61 0.48 -2.95
N VAL A 98 -2.69 0.71 -1.64
CA VAL A 98 -1.82 0.04 -0.67
C VAL A 98 -2.11 -1.46 -0.63
N ALA A 99 -3.37 -1.87 -0.63
CA ALA A 99 -3.75 -3.28 -0.65
C ALA A 99 -3.26 -3.99 -1.92
N GLN A 100 -3.33 -3.32 -3.05
CA GLN A 100 -2.84 -3.86 -4.32
C GLN A 100 -1.32 -3.98 -4.36
N TRP A 101 -0.62 -2.99 -3.81
CA TRP A 101 0.84 -2.98 -3.71
C TRP A 101 1.37 -4.20 -2.96
N ARG A 102 0.75 -4.63 -1.86
CA ARG A 102 1.24 -5.74 -1.04
C ARG A 102 1.37 -7.06 -1.82
N ARG A 103 0.59 -7.24 -2.87
CA ARG A 103 0.60 -8.47 -3.68
C ARG A 103 1.93 -8.74 -4.36
N ARG A 104 2.75 -7.70 -4.58
CA ARG A 104 4.07 -7.85 -5.19
C ARG A 104 5.04 -8.66 -4.35
N PHE A 105 4.79 -8.76 -3.04
CA PHE A 105 5.69 -9.41 -2.09
C PHE A 105 5.21 -10.78 -1.65
N TRP A 106 4.01 -11.18 -2.07
CA TRP A 106 3.39 -12.41 -1.64
C TRP A 106 3.57 -13.52 -2.68
N PRO A 107 3.73 -14.79 -2.23
CA PRO A 107 3.74 -15.93 -3.14
C PRO A 107 2.46 -15.98 -3.99
N ALA A 108 2.59 -16.36 -5.26
CA ALA A 108 1.50 -16.29 -6.23
C ALA A 108 0.28 -17.14 -5.85
N THR A 109 0.48 -18.20 -5.06
CA THR A 109 -0.57 -19.16 -4.68
C THR A 109 -1.25 -18.84 -3.36
N SER A 110 -0.89 -17.76 -2.66
CA SER A 110 -1.18 -17.63 -1.24
C SER A 110 -1.82 -16.32 -0.84
N SER A 111 -2.05 -15.40 -1.75
CA SER A 111 -2.61 -14.10 -1.41
C SER A 111 -4.13 -14.17 -1.42
N ARG A 112 -4.74 -13.97 -0.27
CA ARG A 112 -6.17 -13.73 -0.15
C ARG A 112 -6.39 -12.31 0.37
N ALA A 113 -7.27 -11.62 -0.29
CA ALA A 113 -7.65 -10.27 0.12
C ALA A 113 -8.47 -10.31 1.41
#